data_7022ae0d277d26e24d54130bfd1a7b4c
#
_entry.id   7022ae0d277d26e24d54130bfd1a7b4c
#
_cell.length_a   1.000
_cell.length_b   1.000
_cell.length_c   1.000
_cell.angle_alpha   90.00
_cell.angle_beta   90.00
_cell.angle_gamma   90.00
#
_symmetry.space_group_name_H-M   'P 1'
#
loop_
_entity.id
_entity.type
_entity.pdbx_description
1 polymer ?
#
loop_
_entity_poly.entity_id
_entity_poly.type
_entity_poly.pdbx_seq_one_letter_code
_entity_poly.pdbx_strand_id
1 'polypeptide(L)'
;MSKWGLAKDEFTGNGNWPHQLYIREARRMIGNRVTTENEVLGKVDVNDPVGMGSYTMDSHNTQRYVTGEGYVQNEGDVGVRPGKPYKISYGSIIPKKEECTNLLVPVCVSASHIAFGSIRMEPVFMVLGQSAATAACQAIDQRKAVQDIDYSVLRERLLENKQVLEVDVR
;
A
#
# COMPACT_ATOMS: atom_id res chain seq x y z
N MET A 1 7.90 -29.46 -15.04
CA MET A 1 8.34 -28.55 -13.96
C MET A 1 9.45 -29.12 -13.04
N SER A 2 9.79 -30.39 -13.13
CA SER A 2 10.84 -31.04 -12.30
C SER A 2 12.27 -30.53 -12.51
N LYS A 3 12.51 -29.68 -13.51
CA LYS A 3 13.84 -29.08 -13.79
C LYS A 3 14.00 -27.65 -13.27
N TRP A 4 12.96 -27.07 -12.69
CA TRP A 4 13.00 -25.73 -12.12
C TRP A 4 13.36 -25.80 -10.63
N GLY A 5 14.22 -24.91 -10.18
CA GLY A 5 14.65 -24.81 -8.80
C GLY A 5 15.20 -23.42 -8.50
N LEU A 6 15.80 -23.25 -7.36
CA LEU A 6 16.47 -22.01 -6.99
C LEU A 6 17.70 -21.79 -7.89
N ALA A 7 17.98 -20.53 -8.22
CA ALA A 7 19.19 -20.16 -8.95
C ALA A 7 20.43 -20.58 -8.15
N LYS A 8 21.37 -21.29 -8.80
CA LYS A 8 22.52 -21.86 -8.09
C LYS A 8 23.62 -20.86 -7.79
N ASP A 9 23.60 -19.73 -8.48
CA ASP A 9 24.57 -18.64 -8.44
C ASP A 9 24.10 -17.43 -7.61
N GLU A 10 22.85 -17.48 -7.07
CA GLU A 10 22.29 -16.44 -6.23
C GLU A 10 22.14 -16.92 -4.78
N PHE A 11 22.31 -16.01 -3.83
CA PHE A 11 22.11 -16.25 -2.39
C PHE A 11 22.85 -17.49 -1.86
N THR A 12 24.07 -17.74 -2.34
CA THR A 12 24.85 -18.93 -2.02
C THR A 12 25.09 -19.10 -0.51
N GLY A 13 25.23 -18.00 0.23
CA GLY A 13 25.37 -18.00 1.70
C GLY A 13 24.07 -18.35 2.47
N ASN A 14 22.94 -18.46 1.76
CA ASN A 14 21.62 -18.77 2.36
C ASN A 14 20.95 -19.99 1.68
N GLY A 15 21.74 -20.94 1.20
CA GLY A 15 21.23 -22.14 0.54
C GLY A 15 20.43 -21.85 -0.73
N ASN A 16 20.76 -20.79 -1.43
CA ASN A 16 20.11 -20.29 -2.64
C ASN A 16 18.68 -19.75 -2.42
N TRP A 17 18.27 -19.54 -1.18
CA TRP A 17 17.00 -18.90 -0.88
C TRP A 17 17.16 -17.38 -0.85
N PRO A 18 16.25 -16.60 -1.46
CA PRO A 18 16.24 -15.16 -1.31
C PRO A 18 16.01 -14.77 0.16
N HIS A 19 16.60 -13.66 0.58
CA HIS A 19 16.44 -13.15 1.94
C HIS A 19 14.99 -12.71 2.22
N GLN A 20 14.25 -12.39 1.18
CA GLN A 20 12.86 -11.99 1.24
C GLN A 20 12.10 -12.58 0.05
N LEU A 21 10.95 -13.21 0.32
CA LEU A 21 10.02 -13.60 -0.72
C LEU A 21 9.25 -12.39 -1.21
N TYR A 22 9.17 -12.22 -2.52
CA TYR A 22 8.30 -11.21 -3.11
C TYR A 22 6.85 -11.69 -3.05
N ILE A 23 6.05 -11.01 -2.26
CA ILE A 23 4.61 -11.28 -2.12
C ILE A 23 3.87 -10.05 -2.64
N ARG A 24 3.24 -10.17 -3.79
CA ARG A 24 2.52 -9.05 -4.44
C ARG A 24 1.29 -8.64 -3.66
N GLU A 25 0.57 -9.61 -3.15
CA GLU A 25 -0.61 -9.41 -2.34
C GLU A 25 -0.78 -10.56 -1.36
N ALA A 26 -1.03 -10.22 -0.10
CA ALA A 26 -1.26 -11.16 0.97
C ALA A 26 -2.33 -10.59 1.91
N ARG A 27 -2.22 -10.89 3.20
CA ARG A 27 -3.09 -10.29 4.21
C ARG A 27 -2.80 -8.79 4.33
N ARG A 28 -3.85 -8.00 4.32
CA ARG A 28 -3.81 -6.56 4.60
C ARG A 28 -4.42 -6.31 5.98
N MET A 29 -3.95 -5.25 6.62
CA MET A 29 -4.53 -4.79 7.88
C MET A 29 -5.96 -4.27 7.64
N ILE A 30 -6.84 -4.43 8.60
CA ILE A 30 -8.08 -3.66 8.71
C ILE A 30 -7.80 -2.55 9.72
N GLY A 31 -7.39 -1.40 9.21
CA GLY A 31 -6.95 -0.27 10.00
C GLY A 31 -8.06 0.68 10.42
N ASN A 32 -7.65 1.84 10.89
CA ASN A 32 -8.56 2.91 11.29
C ASN A 32 -9.40 3.43 10.10
N ARG A 33 -8.84 3.39 8.89
CA ARG A 33 -9.54 3.65 7.61
C ARG A 33 -9.14 2.60 6.58
N VAL A 34 -10.09 2.16 5.78
CA VAL A 34 -9.84 1.30 4.62
C VAL A 34 -9.87 2.14 3.36
N THR A 35 -8.75 2.26 2.65
CA THR A 35 -8.72 2.90 1.34
C THR A 35 -9.44 2.03 0.32
N THR A 36 -10.35 2.62 -0.44
CA THR A 36 -11.16 1.96 -1.46
C THR A 36 -10.89 2.55 -2.85
N GLU A 37 -11.50 2.01 -3.85
CA GLU A 37 -11.48 2.56 -5.21
C GLU A 37 -12.01 4.00 -5.29
N ASN A 38 -12.87 4.40 -4.36
CA ASN A 38 -13.46 5.75 -4.37
C ASN A 38 -12.42 6.83 -4.06
N GLU A 39 -11.49 6.56 -3.14
CA GLU A 39 -10.34 7.44 -2.91
C GLU A 39 -9.38 7.42 -4.11
N VAL A 40 -9.11 6.26 -4.67
CA VAL A 40 -8.22 6.11 -5.84
C VAL A 40 -8.76 6.85 -7.05
N LEU A 41 -10.06 6.84 -7.27
CA LEU A 41 -10.73 7.54 -8.36
C LEU A 41 -11.04 9.03 -8.04
N GLY A 42 -10.69 9.51 -6.85
CA GLY A 42 -10.94 10.89 -6.41
C GLY A 42 -12.41 11.23 -6.17
N LYS A 43 -13.26 10.22 -5.95
CA LYS A 43 -14.68 10.40 -5.60
C LYS A 43 -14.88 10.75 -4.13
N VAL A 44 -13.92 10.38 -3.29
CA VAL A 44 -13.89 10.69 -1.85
C VAL A 44 -12.56 11.38 -1.55
N ASP A 45 -12.60 12.50 -0.86
CA ASP A 45 -11.39 13.21 -0.44
C ASP A 45 -10.76 12.59 0.81
N VAL A 46 -9.45 12.79 0.95
CA VAL A 46 -8.64 12.35 2.07
C VAL A 46 -8.08 13.57 2.79
N ASN A 47 -8.48 13.75 4.05
CA ASN A 47 -8.13 14.92 4.85
C ASN A 47 -6.82 14.76 5.63
N ASP A 48 -6.31 13.54 5.71
CA ASP A 48 -5.09 13.14 6.45
C ASP A 48 -4.05 12.47 5.56
N PRO A 49 -3.68 13.04 4.38
CA PRO A 49 -2.76 12.39 3.47
C PRO A 49 -1.36 12.26 4.05
N VAL A 50 -0.76 11.08 3.89
CA VAL A 50 0.62 10.78 4.26
C VAL A 50 1.48 10.35 3.08
N GLY A 51 0.93 10.40 1.89
CA GLY A 51 1.59 10.09 0.63
C GLY A 51 0.59 10.07 -0.50
N MET A 52 1.09 9.88 -1.71
CA MET A 52 0.27 9.82 -2.91
C MET A 52 0.59 8.57 -3.74
N GLY A 53 -0.42 8.08 -4.45
CA GLY A 53 -0.31 7.06 -5.46
C GLY A 53 -0.87 7.54 -6.79
N SER A 54 -0.47 6.88 -7.89
CA SER A 54 -0.94 7.24 -9.24
C SER A 54 -1.00 6.04 -10.20
N TYR A 55 -0.68 4.85 -9.72
CA TYR A 55 -0.65 3.67 -10.55
C TYR A 55 -2.07 3.19 -10.89
N THR A 56 -2.19 2.46 -12.00
CA THR A 56 -3.42 1.77 -12.40
C THR A 56 -3.90 0.82 -11.30
N MET A 57 -5.18 0.80 -11.03
CA MET A 57 -5.78 -0.31 -10.28
C MET A 57 -5.67 -1.55 -11.14
N ASP A 58 -4.67 -2.37 -10.84
CA ASP A 58 -4.26 -3.53 -11.63
C ASP A 58 -4.51 -4.81 -10.85
N SER A 59 -5.38 -5.66 -11.39
CA SER A 59 -5.61 -7.01 -10.90
C SER A 59 -5.49 -7.98 -12.06
N HIS A 60 -4.66 -9.01 -11.85
CA HIS A 60 -4.50 -10.09 -12.83
C HIS A 60 -5.70 -11.02 -12.84
N ASN A 61 -5.78 -11.84 -13.88
CA ASN A 61 -6.83 -12.84 -14.02
C ASN A 61 -6.97 -13.71 -12.75
N THR A 62 -8.19 -13.82 -12.24
CA THR A 62 -8.51 -14.65 -11.08
C THR A 62 -8.70 -16.10 -11.45
N GLN A 63 -9.14 -16.36 -12.68
CA GLN A 63 -9.23 -17.70 -13.19
C GLN A 63 -9.00 -17.77 -14.70
N ARG A 64 -8.74 -19.00 -15.14
CA ARG A 64 -8.65 -19.40 -16.54
C ARG A 64 -9.44 -20.69 -16.71
N TYR A 65 -10.35 -20.71 -17.66
CA TYR A 65 -11.21 -21.87 -17.88
C TYR A 65 -11.39 -22.15 -19.37
N VAL A 66 -11.87 -23.36 -19.68
CA VAL A 66 -12.23 -23.75 -21.04
C VAL A 66 -13.70 -23.49 -21.22
N THR A 67 -14.07 -22.73 -22.26
CA THR A 67 -15.47 -22.44 -22.61
C THR A 67 -16.18 -23.69 -23.16
N GLY A 68 -17.51 -23.64 -23.22
CA GLY A 68 -18.30 -24.71 -23.86
C GLY A 68 -17.98 -24.91 -25.34
N GLU A 69 -17.37 -23.92 -26.00
CA GLU A 69 -16.93 -23.95 -27.39
C GLU A 69 -15.49 -24.49 -27.57
N GLY A 70 -14.78 -24.80 -26.46
CA GLY A 70 -13.47 -25.44 -26.46
C GLY A 70 -12.27 -24.51 -26.52
N TYR A 71 -12.41 -23.19 -26.35
CA TYR A 71 -11.25 -22.27 -26.24
C TYR A 71 -11.01 -21.80 -24.80
N VAL A 72 -9.79 -21.37 -24.54
CA VAL A 72 -9.38 -20.88 -23.21
C VAL A 72 -9.79 -19.43 -23.06
N GLN A 73 -10.45 -19.11 -21.94
CA GLN A 73 -10.82 -17.76 -21.54
C GLN A 73 -10.25 -17.40 -20.17
N ASN A 74 -9.81 -16.14 -20.02
CA ASN A 74 -9.40 -15.58 -18.76
C ASN A 74 -10.54 -14.73 -18.18
N GLU A 75 -10.59 -14.64 -16.85
CA GLU A 75 -11.58 -13.86 -16.13
C GLU A 75 -10.97 -13.13 -14.92
N GLY A 76 -11.52 -11.95 -14.59
CA GLY A 76 -11.17 -11.18 -13.41
C GLY A 76 -10.00 -10.22 -13.59
N ASP A 77 -9.64 -9.90 -14.83
CA ASP A 77 -8.68 -8.84 -15.14
C ASP A 77 -9.30 -7.46 -14.92
N VAL A 78 -8.56 -6.58 -14.24
CA VAL A 78 -8.95 -5.18 -14.02
C VAL A 78 -7.76 -4.29 -14.31
N GLY A 79 -7.97 -3.27 -15.15
CA GLY A 79 -6.96 -2.26 -15.50
C GLY A 79 -7.60 -0.86 -15.59
N VAL A 80 -7.86 -0.22 -14.44
CA VAL A 80 -8.48 1.10 -14.39
C VAL A 80 -7.49 2.13 -13.87
N ARG A 81 -7.21 3.15 -14.66
CA ARG A 81 -6.31 4.25 -14.27
C ARG A 81 -7.04 5.29 -13.44
N PRO A 82 -6.45 5.76 -12.34
CA PRO A 82 -6.91 6.98 -11.69
C PRO A 82 -6.74 8.15 -12.66
N GLY A 83 -7.71 9.07 -12.69
CA GLY A 83 -7.64 10.24 -13.57
C GLY A 83 -6.53 11.22 -13.20
N LYS A 84 -6.08 11.18 -11.94
CA LYS A 84 -5.01 12.00 -11.35
C LYS A 84 -4.37 11.25 -10.17
N PRO A 85 -3.18 11.68 -9.69
CA PRO A 85 -2.63 11.16 -8.45
C PRO A 85 -3.62 11.33 -7.30
N TYR A 86 -3.71 10.32 -6.44
CA TYR A 86 -4.64 10.27 -5.31
C TYR A 86 -3.89 10.25 -3.97
N LYS A 87 -4.54 10.76 -2.95
CA LYS A 87 -4.03 10.83 -1.57
C LYS A 87 -4.22 9.51 -0.85
N ILE A 88 -3.25 9.13 0.00
CA ILE A 88 -3.33 7.96 0.87
C ILE A 88 -3.42 8.43 2.31
N SER A 89 -4.46 7.99 3.03
CA SER A 89 -4.78 8.40 4.40
C SER A 89 -3.79 7.84 5.43
N TYR A 90 -3.48 8.63 6.45
CA TYR A 90 -2.80 8.17 7.66
C TYR A 90 -3.54 7.00 8.33
N GLY A 91 -4.87 7.08 8.38
CA GLY A 91 -5.72 6.02 8.93
C GLY A 91 -5.56 4.66 8.25
N SER A 92 -5.00 4.63 7.02
CA SER A 92 -4.77 3.38 6.29
C SER A 92 -3.48 2.66 6.68
N ILE A 93 -2.56 3.33 7.40
CA ILE A 93 -1.30 2.73 7.86
C ILE A 93 -1.25 2.48 9.37
N ILE A 94 -2.33 2.79 10.09
CA ILE A 94 -2.46 2.53 11.53
C ILE A 94 -3.61 1.56 11.81
N PRO A 95 -3.46 0.64 12.81
CA PRO A 95 -4.54 -0.22 13.26
C PRO A 95 -5.58 0.58 14.03
N LYS A 96 -6.69 -0.05 14.35
CA LYS A 96 -7.64 0.49 15.32
C LYS A 96 -6.99 0.57 16.69
N LYS A 97 -7.30 1.64 17.42
CA LYS A 97 -6.65 1.93 18.72
C LYS A 97 -6.86 0.84 19.76
N GLU A 98 -8.03 0.21 19.76
CA GLU A 98 -8.37 -0.90 20.64
C GLU A 98 -7.59 -2.20 20.35
N GLU A 99 -7.00 -2.31 19.16
CA GLU A 99 -6.23 -3.49 18.76
C GLU A 99 -4.73 -3.33 19.02
N CYS A 100 -4.16 -2.17 18.65
CA CYS A 100 -2.74 -1.91 18.84
C CYS A 100 -2.42 -0.41 18.80
N THR A 101 -1.66 0.10 19.77
CA THR A 101 -1.39 1.54 19.94
C THR A 101 -0.02 2.00 19.43
N ASN A 102 0.85 1.08 19.02
CA ASN A 102 2.26 1.36 18.67
C ASN A 102 2.72 0.67 17.38
N LEU A 103 1.81 0.41 16.45
CA LEU A 103 2.10 -0.24 15.17
C LEU A 103 1.81 0.70 14.01
N LEU A 104 2.70 0.70 13.02
CA LEU A 104 2.53 1.36 11.73
C LEU A 104 2.82 0.36 10.61
N VAL A 105 1.96 0.30 9.59
CA VAL A 105 1.96 -0.75 8.55
C VAL A 105 2.01 -0.12 7.17
N PRO A 106 3.20 0.24 6.65
CA PRO A 106 3.31 0.94 5.37
C PRO A 106 3.21 0.05 4.14
N VAL A 107 3.28 -1.29 4.28
CA VAL A 107 3.23 -2.24 3.16
C VAL A 107 1.90 -2.98 3.10
N CYS A 108 1.53 -3.67 4.16
CA CYS A 108 0.25 -4.39 4.26
C CYS A 108 -0.88 -3.43 4.67
N VAL A 109 -0.97 -2.30 3.99
CA VAL A 109 -1.88 -1.21 4.32
C VAL A 109 -3.35 -1.64 4.33
N SER A 110 -4.16 -0.89 5.08
CA SER A 110 -5.60 -1.06 5.11
C SER A 110 -6.23 -0.55 3.82
N ALA A 111 -6.46 -1.45 2.89
CA ALA A 111 -7.05 -1.15 1.58
C ALA A 111 -7.90 -2.31 1.07
N SER A 112 -8.92 -2.00 0.25
CA SER A 112 -9.63 -3.02 -0.52
C SER A 112 -8.68 -3.67 -1.53
N HIS A 113 -9.03 -4.86 -2.01
CA HIS A 113 -8.24 -5.57 -3.02
C HIS A 113 -7.93 -4.69 -4.23
N ILE A 114 -8.94 -4.03 -4.76
CA ILE A 114 -8.79 -3.21 -5.98
C ILE A 114 -7.97 -1.94 -5.73
N ALA A 115 -8.14 -1.26 -4.60
CA ALA A 115 -7.32 -0.11 -4.23
C ALA A 115 -5.86 -0.51 -3.99
N PHE A 116 -5.62 -1.65 -3.34
CA PHE A 116 -4.28 -2.18 -3.14
C PHE A 116 -3.58 -2.48 -4.46
N GLY A 117 -4.31 -2.91 -5.49
CA GLY A 117 -3.79 -3.08 -6.85
C GLY A 117 -3.09 -1.84 -7.41
N SER A 118 -3.46 -0.64 -6.95
CA SER A 118 -2.80 0.62 -7.28
C SER A 118 -1.73 1.03 -6.26
N ILE A 119 -1.97 0.81 -4.96
CA ILE A 119 -1.07 1.26 -3.88
C ILE A 119 0.22 0.44 -3.82
N ARG A 120 0.18 -0.83 -4.16
CA ARG A 120 1.23 -1.83 -3.96
C ARG A 120 2.54 -1.63 -4.74
N MET A 121 2.81 -0.44 -5.18
CA MET A 121 4.06 -0.07 -5.86
C MET A 121 5.16 0.24 -4.85
N GLU A 122 6.36 -0.28 -5.07
CA GLU A 122 7.50 -0.11 -4.18
C GLU A 122 7.80 1.35 -3.85
N PRO A 123 7.77 2.31 -4.81
CA PRO A 123 7.96 3.72 -4.48
C PRO A 123 6.89 4.26 -3.53
N VAL A 124 5.64 3.79 -3.63
CA VAL A 124 4.57 4.17 -2.71
C VAL A 124 4.85 3.63 -1.31
N PHE A 125 5.31 2.38 -1.20
CA PHE A 125 5.72 1.82 0.09
C PHE A 125 6.89 2.57 0.73
N MET A 126 7.85 3.06 -0.06
CA MET A 126 8.94 3.91 0.44
C MET A 126 8.41 5.23 1.00
N VAL A 127 7.49 5.88 0.28
CA VAL A 127 6.81 7.10 0.72
C VAL A 127 6.06 6.86 2.03
N LEU A 128 5.25 5.80 2.11
CA LEU A 128 4.50 5.44 3.31
C LEU A 128 5.44 5.03 4.46
N GLY A 129 6.57 4.39 4.17
CA GLY A 129 7.60 4.06 5.15
C GLY A 129 8.23 5.30 5.79
N GLN A 130 8.55 6.33 5.00
CA GLN A 130 9.01 7.62 5.52
C GLN A 130 7.97 8.27 6.41
N SER A 131 6.71 8.30 5.99
CA SER A 131 5.61 8.85 6.77
C SER A 131 5.38 8.10 8.08
N ALA A 132 5.43 6.76 8.02
CA ALA A 132 5.31 5.90 9.20
C ALA A 132 6.45 6.18 10.20
N ALA A 133 7.70 6.28 9.73
CA ALA A 133 8.84 6.58 10.58
C ALA A 133 8.70 7.97 11.24
N THR A 134 8.28 8.99 10.48
CA THR A 134 8.05 10.34 11.00
C THR A 134 6.95 10.35 12.06
N ALA A 135 5.85 9.64 11.82
CA ALA A 135 4.76 9.50 12.78
C ALA A 135 5.18 8.73 14.05
N ALA A 136 6.00 7.67 13.89
CA ALA A 136 6.54 6.92 15.02
C ALA A 136 7.42 7.80 15.93
N CYS A 137 8.32 8.60 15.37
CA CYS A 137 9.13 9.56 16.13
C CYS A 137 8.23 10.54 16.90
N GLN A 138 7.21 11.11 16.24
CA GLN A 138 6.27 12.01 16.89
C GLN A 138 5.52 11.34 18.05
N ALA A 139 5.04 10.11 17.86
CA ALA A 139 4.33 9.35 18.89
C ALA A 139 5.23 9.07 20.10
N ILE A 140 6.49 8.70 19.87
CA ILE A 140 7.49 8.46 20.92
C ILE A 140 7.79 9.75 21.69
N ASP A 141 8.10 10.85 20.97
CA ASP A 141 8.44 12.15 21.57
C ASP A 141 7.29 12.67 22.45
N GLN A 142 6.04 12.48 22.00
CA GLN A 142 4.85 12.93 22.70
C GLN A 142 4.30 11.90 23.70
N ARG A 143 4.88 10.70 23.77
CA ARG A 143 4.38 9.56 24.58
C ARG A 143 2.90 9.27 24.34
N LYS A 144 2.50 9.25 23.08
CA LYS A 144 1.14 9.01 22.62
C LYS A 144 1.04 7.72 21.81
N ALA A 145 -0.17 7.16 21.75
CA ALA A 145 -0.50 6.16 20.76
C ALA A 145 -0.39 6.75 19.34
N VAL A 146 -0.09 5.93 18.35
CA VAL A 146 0.01 6.39 16.96
C VAL A 146 -1.31 6.98 16.43
N GLN A 147 -2.44 6.60 17.02
CA GLN A 147 -3.76 7.15 16.68
C GLN A 147 -4.03 8.53 17.31
N ASP A 148 -3.27 8.92 18.34
CA ASP A 148 -3.50 10.15 19.12
C ASP A 148 -2.50 11.27 18.78
N ILE A 149 -1.64 11.06 17.79
CA ILE A 149 -0.72 12.12 17.34
C ILE A 149 -1.51 13.22 16.63
N ASP A 150 -1.00 14.43 16.73
CA ASP A 150 -1.56 15.56 15.99
C ASP A 150 -1.14 15.47 14.51
N TYR A 151 -2.13 15.21 13.64
CA TYR A 151 -1.87 15.12 12.22
C TYR A 151 -1.35 16.44 11.61
N SER A 152 -1.73 17.61 12.15
CA SER A 152 -1.22 18.88 11.64
C SER A 152 0.29 18.99 11.80
N VAL A 153 0.82 18.56 12.92
CA VAL A 153 2.27 18.51 13.20
C VAL A 153 2.95 17.45 12.31
N LEU A 154 2.32 16.30 12.12
CA LEU A 154 2.84 15.28 11.21
C LEU A 154 2.93 15.84 9.78
N ARG A 155 1.86 16.48 9.31
CA ARG A 155 1.79 17.07 7.97
C ARG A 155 2.89 18.11 7.75
N GLU A 156 3.12 19.01 8.71
CA GLU A 156 4.20 19.99 8.63
C GLU A 156 5.56 19.33 8.48
N ARG A 157 5.88 18.35 9.32
CA ARG A 157 7.15 17.59 9.26
C ARG A 157 7.33 16.85 7.93
N LEU A 158 6.27 16.27 7.38
CA LEU A 158 6.30 15.60 6.08
C LEU A 158 6.60 16.60 4.95
N LEU A 159 5.99 17.77 4.97
CA LEU A 159 6.23 18.84 3.99
C LEU A 159 7.64 19.43 4.09
N GLU A 160 8.15 19.66 5.31
CA GLU A 160 9.54 20.07 5.56
C GLU A 160 10.54 19.07 4.96
N ASN A 161 10.23 17.78 5.08
CA ASN A 161 11.00 16.68 4.48
C ASN A 161 10.72 16.49 2.97
N LYS A 162 10.03 17.46 2.34
CA LYS A 162 9.73 17.51 0.90
C LYS A 162 8.85 16.34 0.42
N GLN A 163 8.05 15.76 1.30
CA GLN A 163 7.08 14.75 0.90
C GLN A 163 5.91 15.41 0.17
N VAL A 164 5.49 14.80 -0.92
CA VAL A 164 4.35 15.27 -1.70
C VAL A 164 3.07 14.69 -1.13
N LEU A 165 2.21 15.54 -0.59
CA LEU A 165 0.92 15.18 0.01
C LEU A 165 -0.27 15.64 -0.84
N GLU A 166 -0.02 16.51 -1.80
CA GLU A 166 -1.03 17.08 -2.68
C GLU A 166 -0.37 17.51 -4.00
N VAL A 167 -1.08 17.36 -5.10
CA VAL A 167 -0.65 17.80 -6.43
C VAL A 167 -1.78 18.60 -7.07
N ASP A 168 -1.49 19.84 -7.42
CA ASP A 168 -2.37 20.64 -8.26
C ASP A 168 -2.24 20.15 -9.71
N VAL A 169 -3.20 19.35 -10.15
CA VAL A 169 -3.32 18.97 -11.55
C VAL A 169 -4.06 20.10 -12.25
N ARG A 170 -3.30 20.98 -12.91
CA ARG A 170 -3.85 21.98 -13.81
C ARG A 170 -4.26 21.38 -15.15
#